data_f74562182f3bc292efaf1bdea7c9667c
#
_entry.id   f74562182f3bc292efaf1bdea7c9667c
#
_cell.length_a   1.000
_cell.length_b   1.000
_cell.length_c   1.000
_cell.angle_alpha   90.00
_cell.angle_beta   90.00
_cell.angle_gamma   90.00
#
_symmetry.space_group_name_H-M   'P 1'
#
loop_
_entity.id
_entity.type
_entity.pdbx_description
1 polymer ?
#
loop_
_entity_poly.entity_id
_entity_poly.type
_entity_poly.pdbx_seq_one_letter_code
_entity_poly.pdbx_strand_id
1 'polypeptide(L)'
;MIISAISCFADTNTYRIKIGDFTHLKVVNNINVIYRCNPDSTGYAVYDADHTFANAYIFSNNKGTLKIELATEHAGKEDLPTLTVYSDYLNSVESSSEKSVFIDTPSPCPLFKTKLIGNGKIIIDNLKATTAEIQLSTGNGTIVANGSVNTAKIKTIGTGTIQADELIAKEVICTILGTGSIGCHPTELLQTKGIGTTKIYYKGNPTIKKSGGGNIIQLK
;
A
#
# COMPACT_ATOMS: atom_id res chain seq x y z
N MET A 1 32.10 -44.86 3.97
CA MET A 1 32.47 -43.47 3.72
C MET A 1 31.23 -42.64 3.99
N ILE A 2 31.16 -42.05 5.20
CA ILE A 2 29.98 -41.27 5.64
C ILE A 2 30.25 -39.82 5.24
N ILE A 3 29.50 -39.31 4.26
CA ILE A 3 29.53 -37.90 3.88
C ILE A 3 28.60 -37.18 4.84
N SER A 4 29.14 -36.53 5.86
CA SER A 4 28.37 -35.58 6.69
C SER A 4 28.13 -34.32 5.88
N ALA A 5 26.87 -34.06 5.52
CA ALA A 5 26.46 -32.80 5.00
C ALA A 5 26.59 -31.76 6.12
N ILE A 6 27.55 -30.86 6.00
CA ILE A 6 27.65 -29.66 6.82
C ILE A 6 26.54 -28.69 6.30
N SER A 7 25.43 -28.58 7.01
CA SER A 7 24.46 -27.56 6.78
C SER A 7 25.09 -26.23 7.25
N CYS A 8 25.56 -25.43 6.31
CA CYS A 8 25.96 -24.05 6.58
C CYS A 8 24.68 -23.25 6.84
N PHE A 9 24.34 -23.02 8.10
CA PHE A 9 23.35 -22.02 8.46
C PHE A 9 24.00 -20.68 8.18
N ALA A 10 23.45 -19.91 7.22
CA ALA A 10 23.83 -18.52 7.07
C ALA A 10 23.46 -17.78 8.37
N ASP A 11 24.43 -17.15 9.03
CA ASP A 11 24.17 -16.33 10.22
C ASP A 11 23.31 -15.15 9.79
N THR A 12 22.04 -15.19 10.17
CA THR A 12 21.08 -14.10 9.95
C THR A 12 21.24 -13.09 11.07
N ASN A 13 21.54 -11.85 10.72
CA ASN A 13 21.66 -10.74 11.64
C ASN A 13 20.46 -9.81 11.54
N THR A 14 20.01 -9.27 12.69
CA THR A 14 19.00 -8.23 12.71
C THR A 14 19.65 -6.86 12.56
N TYR A 15 19.32 -6.17 11.47
CA TYR A 15 19.75 -4.79 11.20
C TYR A 15 18.69 -3.82 11.67
N ARG A 16 19.07 -2.91 12.58
CA ARG A 16 18.21 -1.82 13.09
C ARG A 16 18.82 -0.49 12.74
N ILE A 17 18.19 0.26 11.86
CA ILE A 17 18.70 1.50 11.28
C ILE A 17 17.82 2.66 11.73
N LYS A 18 18.43 3.74 12.23
CA LYS A 18 17.71 4.96 12.58
C LYS A 18 17.43 5.76 11.30
N ILE A 19 16.16 5.96 10.98
CA ILE A 19 15.68 6.65 9.77
C ILE A 19 14.97 7.97 10.09
N GLY A 20 14.74 8.27 11.39
CA GLY A 20 13.95 9.41 11.84
C GLY A 20 12.45 9.19 11.65
N ASP A 21 11.65 9.97 12.34
CA ASP A 21 10.20 9.87 12.26
C ASP A 21 9.68 10.40 10.91
N PHE A 22 8.56 9.83 10.44
CA PHE A 22 7.96 10.17 9.14
C PHE A 22 6.45 10.00 9.17
N THR A 23 5.77 10.77 8.32
CA THR A 23 4.32 10.70 8.12
C THR A 23 3.95 10.30 6.70
N HIS A 24 4.92 10.28 5.80
CA HIS A 24 4.76 9.90 4.40
C HIS A 24 5.78 8.81 4.07
N LEU A 25 5.31 7.70 3.51
CA LEU A 25 6.16 6.58 3.08
C LEU A 25 6.19 6.51 1.55
N LYS A 26 7.38 6.52 0.97
CA LYS A 26 7.60 6.31 -0.46
C LYS A 26 8.53 5.14 -0.69
N VAL A 27 8.02 4.10 -1.36
CA VAL A 27 8.77 2.89 -1.70
C VAL A 27 9.05 2.87 -3.20
N VAL A 28 10.33 2.75 -3.54
CA VAL A 28 10.82 2.68 -4.92
C VAL A 28 11.58 1.36 -5.10
N ASN A 29 11.65 0.85 -6.32
CA ASN A 29 12.25 -0.45 -6.64
C ASN A 29 11.50 -1.65 -6.06
N ASN A 30 12.02 -2.85 -6.22
CA ASN A 30 11.36 -4.11 -5.89
C ASN A 30 11.58 -4.54 -4.44
N ILE A 31 11.01 -3.80 -3.49
CA ILE A 31 11.19 -4.01 -2.05
C ILE A 31 9.86 -4.39 -1.42
N ASN A 32 9.85 -5.47 -0.60
CA ASN A 32 8.75 -5.75 0.32
C ASN A 32 8.89 -4.90 1.57
N VAL A 33 7.87 -4.13 1.90
CA VAL A 33 7.87 -3.24 3.07
C VAL A 33 6.66 -3.49 3.94
N ILE A 34 6.88 -3.57 5.25
CA ILE A 34 5.84 -3.58 6.27
C ILE A 34 5.96 -2.27 7.06
N TYR A 35 4.89 -1.50 7.12
CA TYR A 35 4.76 -0.38 8.06
C TYR A 35 4.02 -0.84 9.31
N ARG A 36 4.52 -0.45 10.46
CA ARG A 36 3.86 -0.64 11.75
C ARG A 36 3.83 0.64 12.58
N CYS A 37 2.67 0.92 13.15
CA CYS A 37 2.53 1.95 14.17
C CYS A 37 3.00 1.38 15.52
N ASN A 38 4.17 1.82 15.99
CA ASN A 38 4.72 1.42 17.29
C ASN A 38 5.57 2.55 17.86
N PRO A 39 5.11 3.20 18.96
CA PRO A 39 5.81 4.31 19.61
C PRO A 39 7.23 3.96 20.07
N ASP A 40 7.46 2.75 20.59
CA ASP A 40 8.76 2.32 21.12
C ASP A 40 9.82 2.10 20.02
N SER A 41 9.39 1.98 18.78
CA SER A 41 10.26 1.74 17.61
C SER A 41 10.20 2.87 16.59
N THR A 42 9.47 3.96 16.86
CA THR A 42 9.33 5.11 15.96
C THR A 42 10.68 5.60 15.46
N GLY A 43 10.75 5.86 14.16
CA GLY A 43 11.95 6.34 13.49
C GLY A 43 13.02 5.28 13.24
N TYR A 44 12.66 4.00 13.28
CA TYR A 44 13.56 2.89 12.94
C TYR A 44 13.04 2.08 11.75
N ALA A 45 14.00 1.51 11.03
CA ALA A 45 13.82 0.45 10.06
C ALA A 45 14.52 -0.81 10.56
N VAL A 46 13.89 -1.98 10.38
CA VAL A 46 14.40 -3.27 10.86
C VAL A 46 14.23 -4.33 9.78
N TYR A 47 15.26 -5.14 9.57
CA TYR A 47 15.20 -6.32 8.72
C TYR A 47 16.23 -7.36 9.15
N ASP A 48 15.92 -8.63 8.92
CA ASP A 48 16.80 -9.76 9.19
C ASP A 48 17.43 -10.23 7.88
N ALA A 49 18.75 -10.30 7.85
CA ALA A 49 19.49 -10.68 6.66
C ALA A 49 20.86 -11.27 6.99
N ASP A 50 21.44 -11.98 6.05
CA ASP A 50 22.85 -12.27 6.09
C ASP A 50 23.71 -11.02 5.79
N HIS A 51 25.01 -11.11 5.97
CA HIS A 51 25.93 -9.97 5.79
C HIS A 51 25.94 -9.42 4.35
N THR A 52 25.52 -10.20 3.34
CA THR A 52 25.50 -9.74 1.94
C THR A 52 24.41 -8.70 1.68
N PHE A 53 23.40 -8.65 2.53
CA PHE A 53 22.30 -7.67 2.46
C PHE A 53 22.38 -6.58 3.55
N ALA A 54 23.50 -6.48 4.28
CA ALA A 54 23.67 -5.49 5.35
C ALA A 54 23.39 -4.04 4.92
N ASN A 55 23.66 -3.70 3.67
CA ASN A 55 23.45 -2.37 3.08
C ASN A 55 22.47 -2.39 1.90
N ALA A 56 21.49 -3.31 1.92
CA ALA A 56 20.58 -3.47 0.80
C ALA A 56 19.68 -2.26 0.55
N TYR A 57 19.37 -1.48 1.59
CA TYR A 57 18.40 -0.39 1.51
C TYR A 57 19.03 0.97 1.73
N ILE A 58 18.62 1.94 0.90
CA ILE A 58 18.97 3.35 1.01
C ILE A 58 17.75 4.09 1.56
N PHE A 59 17.95 4.82 2.65
CA PHE A 59 16.92 5.61 3.30
C PHE A 59 17.19 7.10 3.13
N SER A 60 16.18 7.85 2.73
CA SER A 60 16.22 9.30 2.66
C SER A 60 14.96 9.85 3.32
N ASN A 61 15.11 10.57 4.44
CA ASN A 61 14.00 11.22 5.12
C ASN A 61 14.11 12.73 4.95
N ASN A 62 13.19 13.30 4.19
CA ASN A 62 13.15 14.72 3.93
C ASN A 62 11.80 15.30 4.35
N LYS A 63 11.80 16.16 5.37
CA LYS A 63 10.59 16.83 5.91
C LYS A 63 9.44 15.85 6.21
N GLY A 64 9.78 14.71 6.85
CA GLY A 64 8.80 13.69 7.21
C GLY A 64 8.34 12.79 6.04
N THR A 65 9.01 12.85 4.89
CA THR A 65 8.83 11.89 3.80
C THR A 65 10.00 10.91 3.80
N LEU A 66 9.76 9.70 4.24
CA LEU A 66 10.71 8.60 4.14
C LEU A 66 10.64 7.99 2.75
N LYS A 67 11.71 8.11 1.98
CA LYS A 67 11.93 7.40 0.73
C LYS A 67 12.84 6.20 0.96
N ILE A 68 12.43 5.04 0.48
CA ILE A 68 13.17 3.78 0.55
C ILE A 68 13.51 3.34 -0.86
N GLU A 69 14.77 3.10 -1.11
CA GLU A 69 15.31 2.64 -2.39
C GLU A 69 16.22 1.43 -2.18
N LEU A 70 16.38 0.62 -3.20
CA LEU A 70 17.33 -0.48 -3.22
C LEU A 70 18.70 0.05 -3.62
N ALA A 71 19.76 -0.38 -2.94
CA ALA A 71 21.11 -0.11 -3.35
C ALA A 71 21.40 -0.76 -4.72
N THR A 72 22.14 -0.07 -5.57
CA THR A 72 22.34 -0.46 -6.98
C THR A 72 22.94 -1.87 -7.13
N GLU A 73 23.81 -2.27 -6.20
CA GLU A 73 24.45 -3.60 -6.15
C GLU A 73 23.46 -4.75 -5.90
N HIS A 74 22.26 -4.44 -5.40
CA HIS A 74 21.19 -5.41 -5.16
C HIS A 74 20.07 -5.33 -6.20
N ALA A 75 20.21 -4.47 -7.22
CA ALA A 75 19.24 -4.38 -8.31
C ALA A 75 19.08 -5.73 -9.03
N GLY A 76 17.83 -6.18 -9.22
CA GLY A 76 17.54 -7.47 -9.87
C GLY A 76 17.65 -8.70 -8.98
N LYS A 77 18.02 -8.59 -7.69
CA LYS A 77 17.92 -9.70 -6.74
C LYS A 77 16.47 -9.91 -6.32
N GLU A 78 16.03 -11.17 -6.27
CA GLU A 78 14.65 -11.53 -5.94
C GLU A 78 14.45 -11.80 -4.45
N ASP A 79 15.45 -12.35 -3.76
CA ASP A 79 15.40 -12.81 -2.37
C ASP A 79 15.81 -11.70 -1.37
N LEU A 80 15.32 -10.51 -1.58
CA LEU A 80 15.58 -9.39 -0.67
C LEU A 80 14.82 -9.59 0.65
N PRO A 81 15.42 -9.29 1.80
CA PRO A 81 14.75 -9.37 3.08
C PRO A 81 13.56 -8.40 3.14
N THR A 82 12.51 -8.79 3.85
CA THR A 82 11.37 -7.88 4.09
C THR A 82 11.77 -6.81 5.09
N LEU A 83 11.57 -5.55 4.71
CA LEU A 83 11.89 -4.40 5.52
C LEU A 83 10.68 -3.98 6.36
N THR A 84 10.84 -3.88 7.69
CA THR A 84 9.82 -3.28 8.56
C THR A 84 10.23 -1.87 8.95
N VAL A 85 9.33 -0.90 8.79
CA VAL A 85 9.54 0.50 9.17
C VAL A 85 8.49 0.95 10.19
N TYR A 86 8.90 1.78 11.15
CA TYR A 86 8.07 2.19 12.26
C TYR A 86 7.94 3.70 12.33
N SER A 87 6.72 4.17 12.53
CA SER A 87 6.38 5.58 12.77
C SER A 87 5.10 5.65 13.59
N ASP A 88 4.93 6.68 14.42
CA ASP A 88 3.72 6.87 15.21
C ASP A 88 2.51 7.25 14.37
N TYR A 89 2.75 7.93 13.26
CA TYR A 89 1.71 8.54 12.47
C TYR A 89 2.01 8.49 10.98
N LEU A 90 1.24 7.70 10.25
CA LEU A 90 1.34 7.63 8.79
C LEU A 90 0.04 8.15 8.17
N ASN A 91 0.13 9.11 7.27
CA ASN A 91 -1.00 9.64 6.53
C ASN A 91 -0.87 9.54 5.00
N SER A 92 0.27 9.05 4.52
CA SER A 92 0.45 8.86 3.08
C SER A 92 1.39 7.70 2.77
N VAL A 93 1.02 6.89 1.78
CA VAL A 93 1.87 5.85 1.18
C VAL A 93 1.86 5.97 -0.34
N GLU A 94 3.05 6.04 -0.93
CA GLU A 94 3.26 5.93 -2.38
C GLU A 94 4.19 4.76 -2.66
N SER A 95 3.82 3.89 -3.59
CA SER A 95 4.69 2.80 -4.04
C SER A 95 4.78 2.77 -5.55
N SER A 96 6.00 2.63 -6.04
CA SER A 96 6.32 2.22 -7.41
C SER A 96 7.08 0.88 -7.43
N SER A 97 7.06 0.15 -6.33
CA SER A 97 7.59 -1.20 -6.22
C SER A 97 6.68 -2.20 -6.94
N GLU A 98 7.24 -3.22 -7.55
CA GLU A 98 6.49 -4.39 -8.05
C GLU A 98 6.20 -5.42 -6.96
N LYS A 99 6.79 -5.27 -5.78
CA LYS A 99 6.55 -6.08 -4.59
C LYS A 99 5.42 -5.50 -3.74
N SER A 100 5.25 -6.02 -2.54
CA SER A 100 4.14 -5.63 -1.65
C SER A 100 4.56 -4.61 -0.60
N VAL A 101 3.70 -3.63 -0.38
CA VAL A 101 3.78 -2.70 0.76
C VAL A 101 2.56 -2.95 1.65
N PHE A 102 2.81 -3.41 2.87
CA PHE A 102 1.77 -3.71 3.86
C PHE A 102 1.76 -2.63 4.95
N ILE A 103 0.62 -2.00 5.14
CA ILE A 103 0.38 -0.96 6.15
C ILE A 103 -0.48 -1.60 7.25
N ASP A 104 0.16 -1.95 8.36
CA ASP A 104 -0.46 -2.60 9.50
C ASP A 104 -1.02 -1.54 10.47
N THR A 105 -2.33 -1.42 10.48
CA THR A 105 -3.12 -0.60 11.42
C THR A 105 -2.55 0.81 11.64
N PRO A 106 -2.62 1.70 10.64
CA PRO A 106 -2.12 3.07 10.80
C PRO A 106 -2.96 3.84 11.82
N SER A 107 -2.34 4.79 12.51
CA SER A 107 -3.05 5.67 13.46
C SER A 107 -4.19 6.43 12.77
N PRO A 108 -5.33 6.64 13.46
CA PRO A 108 -6.44 7.39 12.91
C PRO A 108 -6.01 8.79 12.44
N CYS A 109 -6.49 9.22 11.27
CA CYS A 109 -6.09 10.50 10.70
C CYS A 109 -7.24 11.21 9.96
N PRO A 110 -7.18 12.55 9.78
CA PRO A 110 -8.18 13.27 8.99
C PRO A 110 -8.16 12.88 7.51
N LEU A 111 -6.97 12.63 6.95
CA LEU A 111 -6.77 12.29 5.55
C LEU A 111 -5.67 11.26 5.40
N PHE A 112 -6.00 10.11 4.79
CA PHE A 112 -5.03 9.09 4.40
C PHE A 112 -4.94 9.02 2.88
N LYS A 113 -3.72 9.11 2.34
CA LYS A 113 -3.48 9.04 0.90
C LYS A 113 -2.71 7.78 0.52
N THR A 114 -3.20 7.10 -0.49
CA THR A 114 -2.57 5.91 -1.05
C THR A 114 -2.40 6.08 -2.54
N LYS A 115 -1.19 5.85 -3.03
CA LYS A 115 -0.90 5.88 -4.46
C LYS A 115 -0.01 4.72 -4.87
N LEU A 116 -0.50 3.90 -5.78
CA LEU A 116 0.26 2.84 -6.42
C LEU A 116 0.52 3.20 -7.88
N ILE A 117 1.77 3.04 -8.30
CA ILE A 117 2.22 3.26 -9.68
C ILE A 117 2.82 1.94 -10.19
N GLY A 118 2.25 1.37 -11.25
CA GLY A 118 2.76 0.13 -11.85
C GLY A 118 2.04 -1.13 -11.38
N ASN A 119 2.77 -2.23 -11.18
CA ASN A 119 2.22 -3.58 -11.05
C ASN A 119 2.28 -4.17 -9.63
N GLY A 120 2.79 -3.44 -8.66
CA GLY A 120 2.94 -3.92 -7.29
C GLY A 120 1.63 -4.02 -6.52
N LYS A 121 1.75 -4.16 -5.20
CA LYS A 121 0.62 -4.29 -4.31
C LYS A 121 0.75 -3.39 -3.08
N ILE A 122 -0.30 -2.68 -2.73
CA ILE A 122 -0.42 -2.01 -1.43
C ILE A 122 -1.59 -2.65 -0.68
N ILE A 123 -1.35 -3.03 0.57
CA ILE A 123 -2.38 -3.57 1.47
C ILE A 123 -2.44 -2.64 2.68
N ILE A 124 -3.63 -2.14 3.00
CA ILE A 124 -3.86 -1.28 4.16
C ILE A 124 -4.88 -1.98 5.04
N ASP A 125 -4.43 -2.34 6.23
CA ASP A 125 -5.25 -3.04 7.19
C ASP A 125 -5.76 -2.07 8.26
N ASN A 126 -7.06 -2.22 8.61
CA ASN A 126 -7.72 -1.50 9.69
C ASN A 126 -7.60 0.06 9.62
N LEU A 127 -7.74 0.62 8.41
CA LEU A 127 -7.68 2.06 8.18
C LEU A 127 -8.84 2.78 8.88
N LYS A 128 -8.51 3.82 9.66
CA LYS A 128 -9.48 4.74 10.28
C LYS A 128 -9.14 6.17 9.86
N ALA A 129 -9.96 6.79 9.03
CA ALA A 129 -9.73 8.16 8.59
C ALA A 129 -11.06 8.90 8.34
N THR A 130 -11.02 10.24 8.35
CA THR A 130 -12.17 11.00 7.86
C THR A 130 -12.29 10.85 6.36
N THR A 131 -11.19 10.97 5.64
CA THR A 131 -11.14 10.79 4.18
C THR A 131 -10.01 9.84 3.80
N ALA A 132 -10.31 8.86 2.94
CA ALA A 132 -9.30 8.06 2.25
C ALA A 132 -9.24 8.44 0.78
N GLU A 133 -8.06 8.80 0.28
CA GLU A 133 -7.78 9.00 -1.14
C GLU A 133 -6.96 7.82 -1.64
N ILE A 134 -7.54 6.97 -2.47
CA ILE A 134 -6.93 5.74 -2.99
C ILE A 134 -6.77 5.88 -4.50
N GLN A 135 -5.54 5.92 -4.97
CA GLN A 135 -5.23 6.09 -6.39
C GLN A 135 -4.35 4.96 -6.92
N LEU A 136 -4.81 4.32 -7.99
CA LEU A 136 -4.00 3.45 -8.83
C LEU A 136 -3.70 4.19 -10.12
N SER A 137 -2.39 4.36 -10.39
CA SER A 137 -1.90 5.10 -11.56
C SER A 137 -1.08 4.16 -12.43
N THR A 138 -1.59 3.82 -13.60
CA THR A 138 -0.95 2.95 -14.59
C THR A 138 -0.75 1.48 -14.13
N GLY A 139 -0.52 0.59 -15.08
CA GLY A 139 -0.22 -0.83 -14.79
C GLY A 139 -1.40 -1.67 -14.29
N ASN A 140 -1.08 -2.90 -13.85
CA ASN A 140 -2.00 -3.92 -13.36
C ASN A 140 -1.90 -4.14 -11.84
N GLY A 141 -1.39 -3.16 -11.10
CA GLY A 141 -1.21 -3.26 -9.66
C GLY A 141 -2.52 -3.45 -8.89
N THR A 142 -2.39 -3.79 -7.62
CA THR A 142 -3.53 -4.03 -6.73
C THR A 142 -3.40 -3.20 -5.46
N ILE A 143 -4.47 -2.50 -5.10
CA ILE A 143 -4.60 -1.87 -3.78
C ILE A 143 -5.71 -2.59 -3.03
N VAL A 144 -5.42 -3.06 -1.82
CA VAL A 144 -6.40 -3.64 -0.90
C VAL A 144 -6.52 -2.71 0.30
N ALA A 145 -7.75 -2.36 0.70
CA ALA A 145 -7.96 -1.52 1.88
C ALA A 145 -9.19 -2.02 2.64
N ASN A 146 -9.04 -2.15 3.96
CA ASN A 146 -10.16 -2.42 4.86
C ASN A 146 -10.19 -1.41 6.02
N GLY A 147 -11.31 -1.34 6.75
CA GLY A 147 -11.49 -0.42 7.85
C GLY A 147 -12.73 0.46 7.72
N SER A 148 -12.66 1.70 8.18
CA SER A 148 -13.81 2.64 8.14
C SER A 148 -13.38 4.08 7.92
N VAL A 149 -14.14 4.77 7.05
CA VAL A 149 -13.92 6.19 6.73
C VAL A 149 -15.26 6.92 6.54
N ASN A 150 -15.27 8.24 6.59
CA ASN A 150 -16.47 8.96 6.19
C ASN A 150 -16.57 9.03 4.66
N THR A 151 -15.49 9.39 4.00
CA THR A 151 -15.45 9.53 2.54
C THR A 151 -14.28 8.75 1.95
N ALA A 152 -14.57 7.88 0.99
CA ALA A 152 -13.54 7.22 0.17
C ALA A 152 -13.54 7.80 -1.25
N LYS A 153 -12.42 8.41 -1.64
CA LYS A 153 -12.19 8.89 -3.01
C LYS A 153 -11.28 7.90 -3.72
N ILE A 154 -11.84 7.13 -4.62
CA ILE A 154 -11.14 6.06 -5.33
C ILE A 154 -10.91 6.49 -6.77
N LYS A 155 -9.66 6.48 -7.20
CA LYS A 155 -9.27 6.84 -8.58
C LYS A 155 -8.47 5.73 -9.22
N THR A 156 -8.90 5.27 -10.38
CA THR A 156 -8.15 4.32 -11.21
C THR A 156 -7.80 4.93 -12.55
N ILE A 157 -6.52 4.78 -12.94
CA ILE A 157 -5.98 5.15 -14.24
C ILE A 157 -5.20 3.93 -14.73
N GLY A 158 -5.77 3.16 -15.67
CA GLY A 158 -5.14 1.92 -16.16
C GLY A 158 -6.04 0.70 -16.00
N THR A 159 -5.45 -0.47 -15.76
CA THR A 159 -6.10 -1.79 -15.83
C THR A 159 -6.11 -2.57 -14.51
N GLY A 160 -5.49 -2.04 -13.46
CA GLY A 160 -5.35 -2.73 -12.19
C GLY A 160 -6.63 -2.75 -11.35
N THR A 161 -6.50 -3.23 -10.11
CA THR A 161 -7.64 -3.50 -9.22
C THR A 161 -7.51 -2.73 -7.92
N ILE A 162 -8.62 -2.13 -7.46
CA ILE A 162 -8.74 -1.58 -6.11
C ILE A 162 -9.82 -2.38 -5.38
N GLN A 163 -9.41 -3.12 -4.35
CA GLN A 163 -10.27 -3.93 -3.48
C GLN A 163 -10.50 -3.17 -2.17
N ALA A 164 -11.54 -2.35 -2.12
CA ALA A 164 -11.94 -1.58 -0.95
C ALA A 164 -13.39 -1.91 -0.54
N ASP A 165 -13.84 -3.12 -0.84
CA ASP A 165 -15.18 -3.62 -0.46
C ASP A 165 -15.27 -4.04 1.02
N GLU A 166 -14.15 -4.06 1.73
CA GLU A 166 -14.08 -4.15 3.19
C GLU A 166 -13.73 -2.79 3.86
N LEU A 167 -13.61 -1.71 3.09
CA LEU A 167 -13.49 -0.36 3.60
C LEU A 167 -14.87 0.30 3.64
N ILE A 168 -15.50 0.30 4.81
CA ILE A 168 -16.82 0.86 5.01
C ILE A 168 -16.74 2.39 4.94
N ALA A 169 -17.50 3.00 4.05
CA ALA A 169 -17.53 4.45 3.87
C ALA A 169 -18.99 4.97 3.80
N LYS A 170 -19.28 6.13 4.40
CA LYS A 170 -20.57 6.78 4.17
C LYS A 170 -20.73 7.16 2.70
N GLU A 171 -19.72 7.82 2.16
CA GLU A 171 -19.69 8.23 0.76
C GLU A 171 -18.51 7.63 0.02
N VAL A 172 -18.75 7.10 -1.16
CA VAL A 172 -17.68 6.65 -2.08
C VAL A 172 -17.79 7.44 -3.39
N ILE A 173 -16.66 8.02 -3.80
CA ILE A 173 -16.53 8.75 -5.07
C ILE A 173 -15.51 8.03 -5.93
N CYS A 174 -15.98 7.34 -6.97
CA CYS A 174 -15.13 6.65 -7.93
C CYS A 174 -14.86 7.55 -9.14
N THR A 175 -13.57 7.79 -9.44
CA THR A 175 -13.14 8.46 -10.67
C THR A 175 -12.42 7.45 -11.56
N ILE A 176 -12.93 7.25 -12.77
CA ILE A 176 -12.53 6.16 -13.66
C ILE A 176 -11.88 6.74 -14.92
N LEU A 177 -10.64 6.29 -15.20
CA LEU A 177 -9.91 6.59 -16.41
C LEU A 177 -9.20 5.30 -16.90
N GLY A 178 -9.99 4.24 -17.22
CA GLY A 178 -9.40 2.95 -17.59
C GLY A 178 -10.39 1.80 -17.63
N THR A 179 -9.85 0.58 -17.57
CA THR A 179 -10.60 -0.68 -17.74
C THR A 179 -10.48 -1.66 -16.56
N GLY A 180 -9.88 -1.25 -15.46
CA GLY A 180 -9.67 -2.08 -14.28
C GLY A 180 -10.94 -2.42 -13.50
N SER A 181 -10.80 -2.73 -12.21
CA SER A 181 -11.92 -2.99 -11.32
C SER A 181 -11.79 -2.25 -10.00
N ILE A 182 -12.94 -1.88 -9.43
CA ILE A 182 -13.05 -1.25 -8.11
C ILE A 182 -14.06 -2.04 -7.29
N GLY A 183 -13.67 -2.54 -6.12
CA GLY A 183 -14.57 -2.97 -5.06
C GLY A 183 -14.73 -1.84 -4.04
N CYS A 184 -15.96 -1.58 -3.54
CA CYS A 184 -16.22 -0.54 -2.55
C CYS A 184 -17.43 -0.86 -1.67
N HIS A 185 -17.54 -0.19 -0.52
CA HIS A 185 -18.63 -0.39 0.44
C HIS A 185 -19.23 0.95 0.90
N PRO A 186 -19.97 1.64 0.04
CA PRO A 186 -20.72 2.84 0.41
C PRO A 186 -21.98 2.48 1.23
N THR A 187 -22.24 3.22 2.31
CA THR A 187 -23.47 3.05 3.10
C THR A 187 -24.55 4.07 2.75
N GLU A 188 -24.20 5.26 2.31
CA GLU A 188 -25.14 6.37 2.01
C GLU A 188 -25.13 6.77 0.53
N LEU A 189 -23.93 7.00 -0.05
CA LEU A 189 -23.79 7.51 -1.41
C LEU A 189 -22.66 6.82 -2.18
N LEU A 190 -22.97 6.34 -3.38
CA LEU A 190 -22.00 5.96 -4.40
C LEU A 190 -22.07 6.91 -5.58
N GLN A 191 -21.03 7.72 -5.76
CA GLN A 191 -20.89 8.58 -6.92
C GLN A 191 -19.81 8.04 -7.86
N THR A 192 -20.15 7.89 -9.14
CA THR A 192 -19.19 7.43 -10.16
C THR A 192 -19.11 8.44 -11.29
N LYS A 193 -17.88 8.73 -11.73
CA LYS A 193 -17.61 9.64 -12.85
C LYS A 193 -16.39 9.20 -13.64
N GLY A 194 -16.32 9.58 -14.91
CA GLY A 194 -15.14 9.34 -15.74
C GLY A 194 -15.46 8.63 -17.03
N ILE A 195 -14.41 8.15 -17.71
CA ILE A 195 -14.44 7.49 -19.02
C ILE A 195 -13.75 6.15 -18.90
N GLY A 196 -14.34 5.08 -19.44
CA GLY A 196 -13.76 3.74 -19.44
C GLY A 196 -14.79 2.66 -19.19
N THR A 197 -14.33 1.40 -19.18
CA THR A 197 -15.16 0.20 -18.98
C THR A 197 -14.87 -0.50 -17.64
N THR A 198 -14.32 0.25 -16.68
CA THR A 198 -14.06 -0.25 -15.31
C THR A 198 -15.32 -0.86 -14.68
N LYS A 199 -15.17 -2.04 -14.08
CA LYS A 199 -16.23 -2.66 -13.30
C LYS A 199 -16.17 -2.15 -11.86
N ILE A 200 -17.30 -1.65 -11.36
CA ILE A 200 -17.44 -1.19 -9.98
C ILE A 200 -18.35 -2.17 -9.25
N TYR A 201 -17.77 -2.92 -8.34
CA TYR A 201 -18.48 -3.82 -7.43
C TYR A 201 -18.72 -3.10 -6.12
N TYR A 202 -19.95 -3.10 -5.62
CA TYR A 202 -20.25 -2.44 -4.35
C TYR A 202 -21.10 -3.32 -3.43
N LYS A 203 -20.86 -3.18 -2.13
CA LYS A 203 -21.68 -3.70 -1.04
C LYS A 203 -22.58 -2.58 -0.50
N GLY A 204 -23.61 -2.94 0.27
CA GLY A 204 -24.52 -1.98 0.90
C GLY A 204 -25.67 -1.54 -0.01
N ASN A 205 -26.40 -0.52 0.47
CA ASN A 205 -27.63 -0.02 -0.16
C ASN A 205 -27.60 1.52 -0.34
N PRO A 206 -26.58 2.07 -0.99
CA PRO A 206 -26.42 3.51 -1.15
C PRO A 206 -27.37 4.10 -2.20
N THR A 207 -27.57 5.42 -2.14
CA THR A 207 -28.01 6.17 -3.30
C THR A 207 -26.93 6.20 -4.36
N ILE A 208 -27.25 5.87 -5.62
CA ILE A 208 -26.27 5.83 -6.71
C ILE A 208 -26.42 7.06 -7.60
N LYS A 209 -25.32 7.82 -7.76
CA LYS A 209 -25.20 8.91 -8.73
C LYS A 209 -24.15 8.57 -9.77
N LYS A 210 -24.57 8.26 -10.99
CA LYS A 210 -23.69 7.89 -12.10
C LYS A 210 -23.56 9.03 -13.11
N SER A 211 -22.30 9.41 -13.40
CA SER A 211 -21.95 10.38 -14.44
C SER A 211 -20.75 9.85 -15.22
N GLY A 212 -20.98 9.23 -16.40
CA GLY A 212 -19.95 8.71 -17.25
C GLY A 212 -19.82 7.17 -17.24
N GLY A 213 -18.64 6.68 -17.61
CA GLY A 213 -18.36 5.25 -17.81
C GLY A 213 -18.36 4.39 -16.55
N GLY A 214 -18.15 3.09 -16.75
CA GLY A 214 -18.11 2.07 -15.71
C GLY A 214 -19.41 1.26 -15.60
N ASN A 215 -19.26 -0.02 -15.31
CA ASN A 215 -20.36 -0.94 -14.99
C ASN A 215 -20.49 -1.07 -13.49
N ILE A 216 -21.67 -0.74 -12.92
CA ILE A 216 -21.93 -0.82 -11.48
C ILE A 216 -22.67 -2.12 -11.20
N ILE A 217 -22.13 -2.93 -10.30
CA ILE A 217 -22.60 -4.29 -9.98
C ILE A 217 -22.70 -4.40 -8.45
N GLN A 218 -23.89 -4.67 -7.94
CA GLN A 218 -24.06 -4.92 -6.51
C GLN A 218 -23.60 -6.33 -6.15
N LEU A 219 -22.79 -6.44 -5.11
CA LEU A 219 -22.44 -7.70 -4.46
C LEU A 219 -23.53 -8.08 -3.46
N LYS A 220 -23.85 -9.36 -3.41
CA LYS A 220 -24.83 -9.90 -2.45
C LYS A 220 -24.18 -10.10 -1.08
#